data_e100a9c1c6794d965649a576113a547e
#
_entry.id   e100a9c1c6794d965649a576113a547e
#
_cell.length_a   1.000
_cell.length_b   1.000
_cell.length_c   1.000
_cell.angle_alpha   90.00
_cell.angle_beta   90.00
_cell.angle_gamma   90.00
#
_symmetry.space_group_name_H-M   'P 1'
#
loop_
_entity.id
_entity.type
_entity.pdbx_description
1 polymer ?
#
loop_
_entity_poly.entity_id
_entity_poly.type
_entity_poly.pdbx_seq_one_letter_code
_entity_poly.pdbx_strand_id
1 'polypeptide(L)'
;MEAVDKVKAEILVYENEIKKQTELKDENTTDIMKAEKKMTDTMEELIRDLREHEDEMKDKFRDIYQAEQNQHATRLEKLELITTQLKNFVERGLGILERNISAEILKTNHAILGRCDELLNRRKPDLYKSPYHVDYLVKRKLDVLDQILVTKTDPSMCLAGGHDSEIGRESEFVVITRDSEGLQFYEEDDQIKVDILTPGSDHLKTELKDNKDGKYTVTYTPQCVGQHTAEIQVNGQLLTGSPFVVQVLEHLYQFAFKFGSRGMFDSIRDIAVSDKTGTIAVADYWNQRIQMYSSEGKLKIRQVKLDDLPVAVSFTDCSDLLTFLPFSKNNKLRLFSEDGQFIKHINDEHLNKPQQLSITSDGRLIITDAANNEVKVLSPDGNDLLLSFIAPDCDKCPQYAVYHQKKFYISYPFAHCIKVFNKTGVYLHDIGCEGSNDGQFNCPLGLVVDKYHRLIVCDRNNRRLQLFTLNGNYLGKLQGGYFNNVNPLQAAINNTGESLFVNCDSSIYVFH
;
A
#
# COMPACT_ATOMS: atom_id res chain seq x y z
N MET A 1 -35.81 -88.23 -37.73
CA MET A 1 -34.41 -87.85 -37.86
C MET A 1 -34.23 -86.30 -37.79
N GLU A 2 -35.00 -85.55 -38.59
CA GLU A 2 -34.89 -84.07 -38.69
C GLU A 2 -35.06 -83.28 -37.35
N ALA A 3 -35.96 -83.76 -36.44
CA ALA A 3 -36.18 -83.12 -35.14
C ALA A 3 -35.02 -83.34 -34.21
N VAL A 4 -34.33 -84.51 -34.24
CA VAL A 4 -33.16 -84.81 -33.42
C VAL A 4 -31.95 -84.01 -33.88
N ASP A 5 -31.80 -83.78 -35.18
CA ASP A 5 -30.68 -82.95 -35.68
C ASP A 5 -30.86 -81.47 -35.38
N LYS A 6 -32.09 -80.96 -35.33
CA LYS A 6 -32.39 -79.59 -34.83
C LYS A 6 -32.05 -79.45 -33.37
N VAL A 7 -32.42 -80.41 -32.52
CA VAL A 7 -32.11 -80.34 -31.09
C VAL A 7 -30.58 -80.39 -30.83
N LYS A 8 -29.84 -81.24 -31.61
CA LYS A 8 -28.36 -81.25 -31.50
C LYS A 8 -27.73 -79.94 -31.96
N ALA A 9 -28.25 -79.26 -32.95
CA ALA A 9 -27.79 -77.96 -33.39
C ALA A 9 -28.02 -76.87 -32.32
N GLU A 10 -29.18 -76.90 -31.65
CA GLU A 10 -29.46 -75.97 -30.54
C GLU A 10 -28.57 -76.26 -29.33
N ILE A 11 -28.35 -77.50 -28.99
CA ILE A 11 -27.40 -77.86 -27.86
C ILE A 11 -26.00 -77.30 -28.14
N LEU A 12 -25.52 -77.44 -29.38
CA LEU A 12 -24.20 -76.90 -29.76
C LEU A 12 -24.13 -75.36 -29.67
N VAL A 13 -25.23 -74.67 -29.99
CA VAL A 13 -25.30 -73.21 -29.81
C VAL A 13 -25.20 -72.81 -28.33
N TYR A 14 -25.93 -73.54 -27.44
CA TYR A 14 -25.86 -73.28 -26.01
C TYR A 14 -24.50 -73.64 -25.39
N GLU A 15 -23.89 -74.74 -25.81
CA GLU A 15 -22.53 -75.12 -25.37
C GLU A 15 -21.50 -74.08 -25.77
N ASN A 16 -21.59 -73.52 -26.98
CA ASN A 16 -20.70 -72.42 -27.40
C ASN A 16 -20.96 -71.13 -26.61
N GLU A 17 -22.22 -70.80 -26.29
CA GLU A 17 -22.54 -69.62 -25.50
C GLU A 17 -22.07 -69.79 -24.02
N ILE A 18 -22.25 -70.98 -23.45
CA ILE A 18 -21.71 -71.30 -22.11
C ILE A 18 -20.18 -71.14 -22.08
N LYS A 19 -19.49 -71.64 -23.08
CA LYS A 19 -18.05 -71.51 -23.20
C LYS A 19 -17.62 -70.04 -23.28
N LYS A 20 -18.30 -69.25 -24.08
CA LYS A 20 -18.05 -67.81 -24.23
C LYS A 20 -18.30 -67.04 -22.92
N GLN A 21 -19.37 -67.36 -22.23
CA GLN A 21 -19.68 -66.75 -20.90
C GLN A 21 -18.67 -67.13 -19.83
N THR A 22 -18.13 -68.37 -19.88
CA THR A 22 -17.09 -68.81 -18.96
C THR A 22 -15.76 -68.07 -19.21
N GLU A 23 -15.37 -67.93 -20.48
CA GLU A 23 -14.19 -67.19 -20.89
C GLU A 23 -14.28 -65.71 -20.44
N LEU A 24 -15.43 -65.04 -20.67
CA LEU A 24 -15.72 -63.70 -20.21
C LEU A 24 -15.66 -63.56 -18.67
N LYS A 25 -16.14 -64.56 -17.94
CA LYS A 25 -16.07 -64.58 -16.47
C LYS A 25 -14.62 -64.66 -15.97
N ASP A 26 -13.81 -65.50 -16.59
CA ASP A 26 -12.40 -65.67 -16.24
C ASP A 26 -11.59 -64.41 -16.59
N GLU A 27 -11.89 -63.75 -17.72
CA GLU A 27 -11.28 -62.49 -18.12
C GLU A 27 -11.65 -61.35 -17.15
N ASN A 28 -12.91 -61.21 -16.78
CA ASN A 28 -13.38 -60.24 -15.78
C ASN A 28 -12.74 -60.49 -14.38
N THR A 29 -12.59 -61.75 -13.98
CA THR A 29 -11.95 -62.11 -12.69
C THR A 29 -10.48 -61.69 -12.70
N THR A 30 -9.79 -61.87 -13.82
CA THR A 30 -8.39 -61.50 -13.98
C THR A 30 -8.23 -59.96 -13.98
N ASP A 31 -9.14 -59.22 -14.58
CA ASP A 31 -9.10 -57.77 -14.59
C ASP A 31 -9.43 -57.14 -13.22
N ILE A 32 -10.36 -57.76 -12.46
CA ILE A 32 -10.61 -57.40 -11.05
C ILE A 32 -9.36 -57.59 -10.22
N MET A 33 -8.70 -58.75 -10.33
CA MET A 33 -7.46 -58.99 -9.57
C MET A 33 -6.32 -58.02 -9.92
N LYS A 34 -6.20 -57.62 -11.20
CA LYS A 34 -5.23 -56.60 -11.63
C LYS A 34 -5.59 -55.24 -11.06
N ALA A 35 -6.88 -54.87 -11.03
CA ALA A 35 -7.34 -53.59 -10.46
C ALA A 35 -7.11 -53.56 -8.94
N GLU A 36 -7.42 -54.62 -8.22
CA GLU A 36 -7.15 -54.75 -6.78
C GLU A 36 -5.66 -54.60 -6.47
N LYS A 37 -4.80 -55.26 -7.24
CA LYS A 37 -3.36 -55.14 -7.06
C LYS A 37 -2.88 -53.71 -7.30
N LYS A 38 -3.33 -53.11 -8.39
CA LYS A 38 -2.96 -51.71 -8.71
C LYS A 38 -3.42 -50.74 -7.61
N MET A 39 -4.61 -50.92 -7.07
CA MET A 39 -5.12 -50.14 -5.94
C MET A 39 -4.24 -50.30 -4.69
N THR A 40 -3.86 -51.54 -4.35
CA THR A 40 -2.98 -51.82 -3.21
C THR A 40 -1.61 -51.15 -3.39
N ASP A 41 -0.99 -51.29 -4.57
CA ASP A 41 0.31 -50.67 -4.87
C ASP A 41 0.23 -49.13 -4.76
N THR A 42 -0.84 -48.53 -5.26
CA THR A 42 -1.07 -47.08 -5.16
C THR A 42 -1.28 -46.61 -3.71
N MET A 43 -2.01 -47.38 -2.91
CA MET A 43 -2.21 -47.09 -1.48
C MET A 43 -0.90 -47.16 -0.67
N GLU A 44 -0.05 -48.15 -0.96
CA GLU A 44 1.27 -48.27 -0.32
C GLU A 44 2.19 -47.08 -0.68
N GLU A 45 2.14 -46.62 -1.92
CA GLU A 45 2.88 -45.43 -2.38
C GLU A 45 2.38 -44.17 -1.65
N LEU A 46 1.08 -43.96 -1.58
CA LEU A 46 0.47 -42.83 -0.88
C LEU A 46 0.80 -42.81 0.63
N ILE A 47 0.81 -43.98 1.27
CA ILE A 47 1.20 -44.10 2.68
C ILE A 47 2.67 -43.72 2.88
N ARG A 48 3.54 -44.11 1.96
CA ARG A 48 4.96 -43.73 2.01
C ARG A 48 5.14 -42.23 1.88
N ASP A 49 4.49 -41.60 0.88
CA ASP A 49 4.56 -40.15 0.63
C ASP A 49 4.01 -39.35 1.82
N LEU A 50 2.93 -39.84 2.45
CA LEU A 50 2.37 -39.19 3.64
C LEU A 50 3.34 -39.27 4.84
N ARG A 51 4.08 -40.33 5.00
CA ARG A 51 5.08 -40.47 6.07
C ARG A 51 6.28 -39.52 5.83
N GLU A 52 6.76 -39.44 4.60
CA GLU A 52 7.82 -38.49 4.25
C GLU A 52 7.39 -37.04 4.51
N HIS A 53 6.15 -36.73 4.14
CA HIS A 53 5.61 -35.39 4.39
C HIS A 53 5.39 -35.08 5.88
N GLU A 54 4.99 -36.08 6.67
CA GLU A 54 4.89 -35.98 8.14
C GLU A 54 6.25 -35.62 8.75
N ASP A 55 7.31 -36.29 8.32
CA ASP A 55 8.66 -36.04 8.84
C ASP A 55 9.20 -34.68 8.43
N GLU A 56 8.98 -34.25 7.17
CA GLU A 56 9.30 -32.89 6.73
C GLU A 56 8.57 -31.81 7.55
N MET A 57 7.30 -32.04 7.85
CA MET A 57 6.52 -31.11 8.68
C MET A 57 7.04 -31.04 10.11
N LYS A 58 7.41 -32.19 10.71
CA LYS A 58 8.01 -32.21 12.05
C LYS A 58 9.32 -31.43 12.11
N ASP A 59 10.14 -31.53 11.08
CA ASP A 59 11.40 -30.77 11.00
C ASP A 59 11.14 -29.27 10.87
N LYS A 60 10.23 -28.84 10.00
CA LYS A 60 9.81 -27.44 9.88
C LYS A 60 9.27 -26.87 11.21
N PHE A 61 8.45 -27.65 11.94
CA PHE A 61 7.97 -27.22 13.26
C PHE A 61 9.11 -27.08 14.27
N ARG A 62 10.09 -27.96 14.23
CA ARG A 62 11.28 -27.89 15.11
C ARG A 62 12.10 -26.63 14.84
N ASP A 63 12.28 -26.29 13.57
CA ASP A 63 13.01 -25.07 13.15
C ASP A 63 12.27 -23.80 13.59
N ILE A 64 10.95 -23.74 13.39
CA ILE A 64 10.11 -22.60 13.82
C ILE A 64 10.18 -22.45 15.35
N TYR A 65 10.05 -23.55 16.10
CA TYR A 65 10.13 -23.51 17.56
C TYR A 65 11.49 -23.00 18.05
N GLN A 66 12.58 -23.45 17.41
CA GLN A 66 13.92 -23.03 17.77
C GLN A 66 14.15 -21.52 17.44
N ALA A 67 13.61 -21.05 16.32
CA ALA A 67 13.67 -19.65 15.95
C ALA A 67 12.91 -18.74 16.95
N GLU A 68 11.73 -19.17 17.41
CA GLU A 68 10.98 -18.49 18.46
C GLU A 68 11.72 -18.42 19.79
N GLN A 69 12.31 -19.53 20.23
CA GLN A 69 13.10 -19.56 21.46
C GLN A 69 14.27 -18.60 21.41
N ASN A 70 14.97 -18.53 20.28
CA ASN A 70 16.08 -17.60 20.06
C ASN A 70 15.62 -16.12 20.10
N GLN A 71 14.44 -15.82 19.51
CA GLN A 71 13.86 -14.48 19.59
C GLN A 71 13.48 -14.07 21.01
N HIS A 72 12.89 -15.00 21.78
CA HIS A 72 12.56 -14.75 23.18
C HIS A 72 13.81 -14.50 24.03
N ALA A 73 14.86 -15.29 23.85
CA ALA A 73 16.13 -15.09 24.54
C ALA A 73 16.73 -13.71 24.25
N THR A 74 16.78 -13.32 22.99
CA THR A 74 17.28 -12.00 22.57
C THR A 74 16.46 -10.83 23.16
N ARG A 75 15.16 -11.01 23.32
CA ARG A 75 14.27 -10.00 23.94
C ARG A 75 14.51 -9.89 25.44
N LEU A 76 14.66 -11.04 26.12
CA LEU A 76 14.99 -11.06 27.56
C LEU A 76 16.31 -10.35 27.85
N GLU A 77 17.37 -10.65 27.10
CA GLU A 77 18.65 -9.95 27.21
C GLU A 77 18.54 -8.43 27.05
N LYS A 78 17.74 -7.98 26.07
CA LYS A 78 17.48 -6.53 25.86
C LYS A 78 16.74 -5.91 27.04
N LEU A 79 15.74 -6.60 27.60
CA LEU A 79 14.99 -6.12 28.76
C LEU A 79 15.85 -6.07 30.03
N GLU A 80 16.70 -7.06 30.24
CA GLU A 80 17.66 -7.09 31.35
C GLU A 80 18.68 -5.96 31.25
N LEU A 81 19.17 -5.69 30.04
CA LEU A 81 20.08 -4.55 29.78
C LEU A 81 19.42 -3.20 30.11
N ILE A 82 18.19 -3.01 29.63
CA ILE A 82 17.41 -1.77 29.91
C ILE A 82 17.16 -1.63 31.42
N THR A 83 16.77 -2.73 32.07
CA THR A 83 16.51 -2.74 33.51
C THR A 83 17.77 -2.38 34.31
N THR A 84 18.93 -2.91 33.92
CA THR A 84 20.21 -2.61 34.52
C THR A 84 20.61 -1.15 34.32
N GLN A 85 20.40 -0.61 33.11
CA GLN A 85 20.66 0.82 32.83
C GLN A 85 19.76 1.73 33.67
N LEU A 86 18.50 1.39 33.84
CA LEU A 86 17.57 2.14 34.71
C LEU A 86 17.97 2.09 36.19
N LYS A 87 18.36 0.93 36.71
CA LYS A 87 18.85 0.80 38.10
C LYS A 87 20.07 1.66 38.35
N ASN A 88 21.07 1.56 37.48
CA ASN A 88 22.31 2.37 37.59
C ASN A 88 22.03 3.87 37.50
N PHE A 89 21.02 4.26 36.71
CA PHE A 89 20.61 5.64 36.56
C PHE A 89 19.94 6.17 37.84
N VAL A 90 19.03 5.40 38.43
CA VAL A 90 18.36 5.73 39.71
C VAL A 90 19.39 5.84 40.83
N GLU A 91 20.35 4.92 40.94
CA GLU A 91 21.41 4.95 41.93
C GLU A 91 22.29 6.20 41.82
N ARG A 92 22.65 6.60 40.57
CA ARG A 92 23.38 7.86 40.34
C ARG A 92 22.57 9.08 40.77
N GLY A 93 21.28 9.11 40.44
CA GLY A 93 20.37 10.19 40.84
C GLY A 93 20.25 10.32 42.34
N LEU A 94 20.07 9.20 43.03
CA LEU A 94 20.05 9.17 44.52
C LEU A 94 21.38 9.63 45.14
N GLY A 95 22.51 9.18 44.59
CA GLY A 95 23.82 9.59 45.06
C GLY A 95 24.13 11.10 44.87
N ILE A 96 23.52 11.75 43.88
CA ILE A 96 23.61 13.22 43.68
C ILE A 96 22.72 13.94 44.69
N LEU A 97 21.52 13.43 44.96
CA LEU A 97 20.60 13.98 45.94
C LEU A 97 21.15 13.89 47.36
N GLU A 98 21.80 12.78 47.74
CA GLU A 98 22.43 12.59 49.05
C GLU A 98 23.60 13.53 49.32
N ARG A 99 24.34 13.95 48.27
CA ARG A 99 25.47 14.88 48.38
C ARG A 99 25.06 16.35 48.46
N ASN A 100 23.78 16.68 48.27
CA ASN A 100 23.22 18.03 48.43
C ASN A 100 23.96 19.14 47.62
N ILE A 101 24.50 18.81 46.44
CA ILE A 101 25.28 19.71 45.60
C ILE A 101 24.36 20.40 44.60
N SER A 102 23.82 21.56 44.96
CA SER A 102 22.81 22.30 44.18
C SER A 102 23.22 22.63 42.72
N ALA A 103 24.50 22.89 42.45
CA ALA A 103 24.98 23.18 41.10
C ALA A 103 25.07 21.95 40.21
N GLU A 104 25.33 20.77 40.78
CA GLU A 104 25.41 19.49 40.08
C GLU A 104 24.00 18.98 39.80
N ILE A 105 23.05 19.21 40.70
CA ILE A 105 21.62 18.90 40.51
C ILE A 105 21.04 19.71 39.35
N LEU A 106 21.33 20.98 39.21
CA LEU A 106 20.85 21.84 38.11
C LEU A 106 21.45 21.44 36.76
N LYS A 107 22.73 21.10 36.68
CA LYS A 107 23.39 20.62 35.45
C LYS A 107 22.90 19.22 35.02
N THR A 108 22.64 18.36 35.98
CA THR A 108 22.29 16.97 35.74
C THR A 108 20.79 16.80 35.46
N ASN A 109 19.95 17.73 35.94
CA ASN A 109 18.49 17.66 35.79
C ASN A 109 18.07 17.64 34.30
N HIS A 110 18.72 18.45 33.46
CA HIS A 110 18.44 18.47 32.00
C HIS A 110 18.88 17.17 31.30
N ALA A 111 20.01 16.62 31.69
CA ALA A 111 20.50 15.34 31.15
C ALA A 111 19.69 14.15 31.66
N ILE A 112 19.19 14.21 32.88
CA ILE A 112 18.33 13.22 33.52
C ILE A 112 16.95 13.19 32.81
N LEU A 113 16.31 14.35 32.67
CA LEU A 113 15.01 14.44 32.00
C LEU A 113 15.09 13.99 30.53
N GLY A 114 16.13 14.42 29.81
CA GLY A 114 16.34 13.97 28.43
C GLY A 114 16.55 12.46 28.32
N ARG A 115 17.25 11.84 29.29
CA ARG A 115 17.45 10.38 29.28
C ARG A 115 16.22 9.59 29.74
N CYS A 116 15.43 10.14 30.66
CA CYS A 116 14.12 9.59 31.02
C CYS A 116 13.16 9.61 29.82
N ASP A 117 13.07 10.72 29.11
CA ASP A 117 12.26 10.83 27.91
C ASP A 117 12.72 9.85 26.82
N GLU A 118 14.03 9.71 26.62
CA GLU A 118 14.58 8.74 25.66
C GLU A 118 14.25 7.29 26.04
N LEU A 119 14.30 6.94 27.32
CA LEU A 119 14.01 5.58 27.81
C LEU A 119 12.51 5.29 27.86
N LEU A 120 11.69 6.28 28.21
CA LEU A 120 10.22 6.14 28.24
C LEU A 120 9.60 6.12 26.83
N ASN A 121 10.22 6.82 25.88
CA ASN A 121 9.80 6.85 24.48
C ASN A 121 10.35 5.68 23.64
N ARG A 122 11.23 4.83 24.19
CA ARG A 122 11.48 3.52 23.59
C ARG A 122 10.17 2.75 23.64
N ARG A 123 9.60 2.46 22.47
CA ARG A 123 8.37 1.66 22.33
C ARG A 123 8.45 0.49 23.29
N LYS A 124 7.41 0.32 24.14
CA LYS A 124 7.21 -0.93 24.88
C LYS A 124 7.36 -2.06 23.87
N PRO A 125 8.20 -3.08 24.15
CA PRO A 125 8.28 -4.21 23.24
C PRO A 125 6.86 -4.75 23.06
N ASP A 126 6.39 -4.80 21.81
CA ASP A 126 5.10 -5.37 21.48
C ASP A 126 5.03 -6.74 22.15
N LEU A 127 4.02 -6.94 22.98
CA LEU A 127 3.72 -8.26 23.52
C LEU A 127 3.39 -9.14 22.31
N TYR A 128 4.33 -9.99 21.96
CA TYR A 128 4.22 -10.90 20.85
C TYR A 128 3.02 -11.81 21.07
N LYS A 129 1.97 -11.64 20.27
CA LYS A 129 1.00 -12.68 20.03
C LYS A 129 1.62 -13.55 18.93
N SER A 130 1.94 -14.80 19.26
CA SER A 130 2.39 -15.77 18.27
C SER A 130 1.44 -15.72 17.06
N PRO A 131 1.94 -15.51 15.84
CA PRO A 131 1.08 -15.53 14.65
C PRO A 131 0.60 -16.93 14.30
N TYR A 132 1.07 -17.93 15.01
CA TYR A 132 0.73 -19.33 14.75
C TYR A 132 -0.29 -19.84 15.78
N HIS A 133 -1.57 -19.60 15.50
CA HIS A 133 -2.62 -20.39 16.12
C HIS A 133 -2.66 -21.73 15.37
N VAL A 134 -1.88 -22.69 15.85
CA VAL A 134 -1.94 -24.06 15.33
C VAL A 134 -3.16 -24.73 15.98
N ASP A 135 -4.32 -24.55 15.39
CA ASP A 135 -5.46 -25.42 15.67
C ASP A 135 -5.14 -26.82 15.13
N TYR A 136 -4.81 -27.70 16.06
CA TYR A 136 -4.55 -29.09 15.79
C TYR A 136 -5.86 -29.80 15.39
N LEU A 137 -6.19 -29.77 14.09
CA LEU A 137 -7.20 -30.63 13.48
C LEU A 137 -6.57 -31.96 13.00
N VAL A 138 -5.92 -32.69 13.96
CA VAL A 138 -5.60 -34.10 13.78
C VAL A 138 -6.45 -34.95 14.72
N LYS A 139 -7.75 -34.92 14.49
CA LYS A 139 -8.63 -35.98 14.99
C LYS A 139 -9.69 -36.28 13.94
N ARG A 140 -9.66 -37.47 13.40
CA ARG A 140 -10.59 -38.15 12.48
C ARG A 140 -10.15 -38.20 11.01
N LYS A 141 -9.05 -38.85 10.70
CA LYS A 141 -8.81 -39.36 9.34
C LYS A 141 -8.61 -40.88 9.26
N LEU A 142 -8.84 -41.62 10.35
CA LEU A 142 -8.69 -43.10 10.37
C LEU A 142 -10.01 -43.88 10.31
N ASP A 143 -11.16 -43.22 10.52
CA ASP A 143 -12.45 -43.92 10.51
C ASP A 143 -13.23 -43.82 9.18
N VAL A 144 -12.63 -43.25 8.12
CA VAL A 144 -13.33 -42.92 6.85
C VAL A 144 -12.92 -43.81 5.70
N LEU A 145 -12.16 -44.91 5.95
CA LEU A 145 -11.76 -45.84 4.88
C LEU A 145 -12.86 -46.83 4.44
N ASP A 146 -14.01 -46.84 5.12
CA ASP A 146 -15.08 -47.80 4.82
C ASP A 146 -16.28 -47.27 4.04
N GLN A 147 -16.30 -45.98 3.68
CA GLN A 147 -17.35 -45.40 2.80
C GLN A 147 -16.72 -44.57 1.73
N ILE A 148 -16.78 -44.99 0.48
CA ILE A 148 -16.61 -44.11 -0.69
C ILE A 148 -17.84 -43.18 -0.71
N LEU A 149 -17.87 -42.18 0.16
CA LEU A 149 -18.79 -41.07 0.06
C LEU A 149 -18.23 -40.17 -1.02
N VAL A 150 -19.00 -39.97 -2.07
CA VAL A 150 -18.76 -38.88 -3.00
C VAL A 150 -19.06 -37.59 -2.25
N THR A 151 -18.05 -37.07 -1.55
CA THR A 151 -18.17 -35.77 -0.91
C THR A 151 -18.24 -34.69 -1.98
N LYS A 152 -19.14 -33.75 -1.83
CA LYS A 152 -19.31 -32.57 -2.70
C LYS A 152 -19.27 -31.33 -1.83
N THR A 153 -18.90 -30.24 -2.43
CA THR A 153 -19.00 -28.93 -1.78
C THR A 153 -20.46 -28.65 -1.38
N ASP A 154 -20.68 -28.38 -0.10
CA ASP A 154 -21.98 -27.95 0.43
C ASP A 154 -21.97 -26.43 0.69
N PRO A 155 -22.65 -25.63 -0.15
CA PRO A 155 -22.68 -24.19 -0.02
C PRO A 155 -23.17 -23.70 1.35
N SER A 156 -24.04 -24.47 2.04
CA SER A 156 -24.56 -24.10 3.36
C SER A 156 -23.53 -24.18 4.47
N MET A 157 -22.48 -24.96 4.27
CA MET A 157 -21.37 -25.17 5.22
C MET A 157 -20.14 -24.32 4.91
N CYS A 158 -20.09 -23.70 3.73
CA CYS A 158 -19.00 -22.83 3.31
C CYS A 158 -18.92 -21.56 4.17
N LEU A 159 -17.73 -20.99 4.29
CA LEU A 159 -17.49 -19.78 5.08
C LEU A 159 -16.81 -18.70 4.23
N ALA A 160 -17.03 -17.46 4.63
CA ALA A 160 -16.22 -16.34 4.17
C ALA A 160 -15.78 -15.51 5.38
N GLY A 161 -14.56 -14.98 5.31
CA GLY A 161 -14.01 -14.13 6.36
C GLY A 161 -13.10 -13.06 5.76
N GLY A 162 -13.23 -11.84 6.26
CA GLY A 162 -12.42 -10.70 5.89
C GLY A 162 -12.37 -9.70 7.05
N HIS A 163 -11.55 -8.66 6.87
CA HIS A 163 -11.36 -7.58 7.84
C HIS A 163 -11.87 -6.27 7.26
N ASP A 164 -11.99 -5.26 8.12
CA ASP A 164 -12.19 -3.88 7.68
C ASP A 164 -11.08 -3.48 6.72
N SER A 165 -11.45 -2.68 5.73
CA SER A 165 -10.58 -2.27 4.64
C SER A 165 -10.29 -0.78 4.73
N GLU A 166 -9.20 -0.33 4.12
CA GLU A 166 -8.91 1.08 3.93
C GLU A 166 -9.15 1.49 2.49
N ILE A 167 -9.66 2.69 2.29
CA ILE A 167 -9.90 3.23 0.94
C ILE A 167 -8.62 3.17 0.10
N GLY A 168 -8.74 2.68 -1.14
CA GLY A 168 -7.67 2.60 -2.12
C GLY A 168 -6.55 1.60 -1.80
N ARG A 169 -6.63 0.88 -0.69
CA ARG A 169 -5.70 -0.20 -0.37
C ARG A 169 -6.25 -1.52 -0.88
N GLU A 170 -5.39 -2.29 -1.55
CA GLU A 170 -5.76 -3.65 -1.91
C GLU A 170 -6.08 -4.45 -0.65
N SER A 171 -7.27 -4.99 -0.62
CA SER A 171 -7.82 -5.75 0.50
C SER A 171 -8.23 -7.11 0.01
N GLU A 172 -8.18 -8.08 0.90
CA GLU A 172 -8.55 -9.45 0.58
C GLU A 172 -9.51 -10.05 1.61
N PHE A 173 -10.32 -10.97 1.16
CA PHE A 173 -11.01 -11.91 2.01
C PHE A 173 -10.98 -13.31 1.40
N VAL A 174 -11.21 -14.32 2.24
CA VAL A 174 -11.10 -15.71 1.83
C VAL A 174 -12.46 -16.38 1.90
N VAL A 175 -12.84 -17.07 0.84
CA VAL A 175 -13.96 -18.01 0.81
C VAL A 175 -13.40 -19.42 1.00
N ILE A 176 -13.96 -20.18 1.93
CA ILE A 176 -13.56 -21.55 2.23
C ILE A 176 -14.72 -22.49 1.89
N THR A 177 -14.50 -23.35 0.91
CA THR A 177 -15.46 -24.40 0.56
C THR A 177 -15.36 -25.56 1.51
N ARG A 178 -16.51 -26.14 1.85
CA ARG A 178 -16.65 -27.23 2.80
C ARG A 178 -17.63 -28.27 2.30
N ASP A 179 -17.47 -29.51 2.73
CA ASP A 179 -18.44 -30.59 2.53
C ASP A 179 -19.62 -30.53 3.52
N SER A 180 -20.53 -31.47 3.41
CA SER A 180 -21.71 -31.59 4.29
C SER A 180 -21.39 -31.86 5.77
N GLU A 181 -20.16 -32.28 6.08
CA GLU A 181 -19.66 -32.47 7.45
C GLU A 181 -18.95 -31.21 7.99
N GLY A 182 -18.81 -30.16 7.14
CA GLY A 182 -18.15 -28.91 7.50
C GLY A 182 -16.62 -28.96 7.40
N LEU A 183 -16.06 -30.01 6.81
CA LEU A 183 -14.62 -30.11 6.56
C LEU A 183 -14.26 -29.31 5.29
N GLN A 184 -13.09 -28.64 5.30
CA GLN A 184 -12.60 -27.94 4.12
C GLN A 184 -12.43 -28.93 2.97
N PHE A 185 -13.07 -28.63 1.85
CA PHE A 185 -13.15 -29.51 0.69
C PHE A 185 -12.91 -28.70 -0.60
N TYR A 186 -12.15 -29.27 -1.52
CA TYR A 186 -11.88 -28.68 -2.83
C TYR A 186 -12.52 -29.51 -3.94
N GLU A 187 -13.30 -28.87 -4.78
CA GLU A 187 -13.86 -29.44 -5.99
C GLU A 187 -13.47 -28.54 -7.18
N GLU A 188 -12.87 -29.12 -8.22
CA GLU A 188 -12.34 -28.35 -9.35
C GLU A 188 -13.43 -27.61 -10.12
N ASP A 189 -14.67 -28.13 -10.10
CA ASP A 189 -15.83 -27.56 -10.79
C ASP A 189 -16.61 -26.55 -9.93
N ASP A 190 -16.14 -26.22 -8.72
CA ASP A 190 -16.82 -25.25 -7.87
C ASP A 190 -16.86 -23.86 -8.51
N GLN A 191 -18.08 -23.32 -8.61
CA GLN A 191 -18.31 -21.96 -9.13
C GLN A 191 -18.46 -20.97 -7.98
N ILE A 192 -17.44 -20.18 -7.74
CA ILE A 192 -17.46 -19.11 -6.76
C ILE A 192 -17.75 -17.79 -7.47
N LYS A 193 -18.82 -17.12 -7.06
CA LYS A 193 -19.16 -15.78 -7.54
C LYS A 193 -19.16 -14.80 -6.36
N VAL A 194 -18.48 -13.70 -6.53
CA VAL A 194 -18.40 -12.62 -5.53
C VAL A 194 -18.75 -11.30 -6.18
N ASP A 195 -19.66 -10.58 -5.54
CA ASP A 195 -20.11 -9.27 -5.97
C ASP A 195 -20.05 -8.31 -4.79
N ILE A 196 -19.22 -7.27 -4.89
CA ILE A 196 -19.07 -6.26 -3.84
C ILE A 196 -19.72 -4.96 -4.29
N LEU A 197 -20.71 -4.52 -3.52
CA LEU A 197 -21.43 -3.28 -3.75
C LEU A 197 -20.88 -2.17 -2.83
N THR A 198 -20.67 -1.00 -3.41
CA THR A 198 -20.33 0.22 -2.68
C THR A 198 -21.55 0.77 -1.95
N PRO A 199 -21.39 1.74 -1.01
CA PRO A 199 -22.53 2.46 -0.41
C PRO A 199 -23.45 3.14 -1.43
N GLY A 200 -22.93 3.45 -2.63
CA GLY A 200 -23.69 4.00 -3.75
C GLY A 200 -24.34 2.94 -4.65
N SER A 201 -24.24 1.65 -4.31
CA SER A 201 -24.73 0.51 -5.09
C SER A 201 -23.98 0.28 -6.42
N ASP A 202 -22.77 0.82 -6.58
CA ASP A 202 -21.89 0.51 -7.69
C ASP A 202 -21.13 -0.78 -7.42
N HIS A 203 -20.90 -1.59 -8.46
CA HIS A 203 -20.11 -2.81 -8.35
C HIS A 203 -18.61 -2.53 -8.32
N LEU A 204 -17.91 -3.10 -7.35
CA LEU A 204 -16.45 -3.10 -7.32
C LEU A 204 -15.88 -4.22 -8.18
N LYS A 205 -14.79 -3.91 -8.87
CA LYS A 205 -14.01 -4.94 -9.56
C LYS A 205 -13.34 -5.84 -8.52
N THR A 206 -13.58 -7.15 -8.62
CA THR A 206 -12.95 -8.18 -7.79
C THR A 206 -12.08 -9.08 -8.64
N GLU A 207 -11.01 -9.63 -8.06
CA GLU A 207 -10.20 -10.68 -8.64
C GLU A 207 -10.29 -11.91 -7.75
N LEU A 208 -10.65 -13.06 -8.33
CA LEU A 208 -10.77 -14.33 -7.64
C LEU A 208 -9.59 -15.22 -7.98
N LYS A 209 -8.88 -15.68 -6.98
CA LYS A 209 -7.79 -16.66 -7.10
C LYS A 209 -8.18 -17.96 -6.43
N ASP A 210 -8.22 -19.04 -7.21
CA ASP A 210 -8.34 -20.40 -6.70
C ASP A 210 -6.98 -20.88 -6.18
N ASN A 211 -6.90 -21.23 -4.90
CA ASN A 211 -5.69 -21.75 -4.27
C ASN A 211 -5.56 -23.27 -4.38
N LYS A 212 -6.53 -23.95 -4.98
CA LYS A 212 -6.58 -25.41 -5.21
C LYS A 212 -6.51 -26.25 -3.92
N ASP A 213 -6.99 -25.69 -2.83
CA ASP A 213 -7.05 -26.34 -1.52
C ASP A 213 -8.41 -26.17 -0.83
N GLY A 214 -9.44 -25.71 -1.55
CA GLY A 214 -10.74 -25.35 -0.99
C GLY A 214 -10.76 -23.93 -0.40
N LYS A 215 -9.74 -23.13 -0.68
CA LYS A 215 -9.72 -21.70 -0.36
C LYS A 215 -9.66 -20.88 -1.65
N TYR A 216 -10.45 -19.85 -1.68
CA TYR A 216 -10.49 -18.88 -2.76
C TYR A 216 -10.20 -17.51 -2.19
N THR A 217 -9.15 -16.87 -2.68
CA THR A 217 -8.79 -15.51 -2.27
C THR A 217 -9.46 -14.52 -3.21
N VAL A 218 -10.23 -13.61 -2.64
CA VAL A 218 -10.87 -12.51 -3.37
C VAL A 218 -10.13 -11.23 -3.03
N THR A 219 -9.55 -10.59 -4.03
CA THR A 219 -8.89 -9.28 -3.89
C THR A 219 -9.74 -8.18 -4.52
N TYR A 220 -9.76 -7.03 -3.89
CA TYR A 220 -10.49 -5.84 -4.33
C TYR A 220 -9.85 -4.58 -3.79
N THR A 221 -10.10 -3.44 -4.44
CA THR A 221 -9.60 -2.14 -3.97
C THR A 221 -10.78 -1.18 -3.82
N PRO A 222 -11.22 -0.88 -2.58
CA PRO A 222 -12.34 0.03 -2.38
C PRO A 222 -11.99 1.46 -2.80
N GLN A 223 -12.93 2.11 -3.50
CA GLN A 223 -12.76 3.46 -4.04
C GLN A 223 -13.49 4.54 -3.23
N CYS A 224 -14.29 4.16 -2.25
CA CYS A 224 -15.02 5.07 -1.37
C CYS A 224 -15.13 4.48 0.04
N VAL A 225 -15.25 5.35 1.02
CA VAL A 225 -15.44 4.95 2.43
C VAL A 225 -16.89 4.57 2.72
N GLY A 226 -17.08 3.85 3.80
CA GLY A 226 -18.39 3.46 4.32
C GLY A 226 -18.65 1.96 4.24
N GLN A 227 -19.90 1.60 4.43
CA GLN A 227 -20.33 0.22 4.43
C GLN A 227 -20.46 -0.34 3.00
N HIS A 228 -19.63 -1.30 2.68
CA HIS A 228 -19.73 -2.11 1.46
C HIS A 228 -20.42 -3.43 1.79
N THR A 229 -21.12 -4.00 0.84
CA THR A 229 -21.77 -5.30 1.00
C THR A 229 -21.21 -6.30 0.00
N ALA A 230 -20.74 -7.46 0.49
CA ALA A 230 -20.23 -8.54 -0.34
C ALA A 230 -21.23 -9.69 -0.42
N GLU A 231 -21.81 -9.89 -1.59
CA GLU A 231 -22.63 -11.06 -1.89
C GLU A 231 -21.75 -12.18 -2.43
N ILE A 232 -21.83 -13.35 -1.80
CA ILE A 232 -21.01 -14.50 -2.16
C ILE A 232 -21.92 -15.68 -2.47
N GLN A 233 -21.71 -16.29 -3.63
CA GLN A 233 -22.40 -17.49 -4.07
C GLN A 233 -21.39 -18.60 -4.34
N VAL A 234 -21.74 -19.79 -3.90
CA VAL A 234 -21.03 -21.04 -4.20
C VAL A 234 -22.00 -21.96 -4.93
N ASN A 235 -21.65 -22.38 -6.13
CA ASN A 235 -22.48 -23.24 -6.97
C ASN A 235 -23.92 -22.69 -7.19
N GLY A 236 -24.03 -21.36 -7.32
CA GLY A 236 -25.28 -20.65 -7.53
C GLY A 236 -26.15 -20.45 -6.29
N GLN A 237 -25.70 -20.88 -5.11
CA GLN A 237 -26.38 -20.67 -3.83
C GLN A 237 -25.68 -19.61 -3.00
N LEU A 238 -26.43 -18.70 -2.38
CA LEU A 238 -25.89 -17.70 -1.46
C LEU A 238 -25.28 -18.37 -0.24
N LEU A 239 -24.09 -17.94 0.10
CA LEU A 239 -23.36 -18.38 1.28
C LEU A 239 -24.12 -17.96 2.56
N THR A 240 -24.14 -18.82 3.58
CA THR A 240 -24.78 -18.51 4.86
C THR A 240 -24.17 -17.24 5.47
N GLY A 241 -24.98 -16.25 5.77
CA GLY A 241 -24.57 -14.94 6.28
C GLY A 241 -24.29 -13.90 5.19
N SER A 242 -24.40 -14.25 3.89
CA SER A 242 -24.35 -13.28 2.80
C SER A 242 -25.66 -12.46 2.76
N PRO A 243 -25.60 -11.14 2.48
CA PRO A 243 -24.41 -10.35 2.21
C PRO A 243 -23.59 -10.03 3.47
N PHE A 244 -22.27 -10.10 3.33
CA PHE A 244 -21.33 -9.70 4.38
C PHE A 244 -21.10 -8.20 4.33
N VAL A 245 -20.95 -7.58 5.50
CA VAL A 245 -20.63 -6.16 5.61
C VAL A 245 -19.12 -5.99 5.76
N VAL A 246 -18.54 -5.16 4.91
CA VAL A 246 -17.15 -4.73 4.98
C VAL A 246 -17.10 -3.24 5.25
N GLN A 247 -16.53 -2.84 6.38
CA GLN A 247 -16.35 -1.43 6.68
C GLN A 247 -15.08 -0.92 5.99
N VAL A 248 -15.21 0.07 5.12
CA VAL A 248 -14.07 0.75 4.49
C VAL A 248 -13.81 2.06 5.23
N LEU A 249 -12.61 2.15 5.78
CA LEU A 249 -12.14 3.28 6.58
C LEU A 249 -11.30 4.24 5.74
N GLU A 250 -11.23 5.50 6.17
CA GLU A 250 -10.28 6.47 5.63
C GLU A 250 -8.85 6.08 5.99
N HIS A 251 -7.97 6.09 5.00
CA HIS A 251 -6.54 6.07 5.28
C HIS A 251 -6.09 7.47 5.69
N LEU A 252 -5.69 7.63 6.93
CA LEU A 252 -5.12 8.87 7.44
C LEU A 252 -3.62 8.68 7.67
N TYR A 253 -2.83 9.48 6.96
CA TYR A 253 -1.40 9.54 7.19
C TYR A 253 -1.07 9.88 8.65
N GLN A 254 -0.22 9.09 9.30
CA GLN A 254 0.21 9.33 10.67
C GLN A 254 1.63 9.86 10.71
N PHE A 255 1.91 10.81 11.61
CA PHE A 255 3.25 11.35 11.76
C PHE A 255 4.24 10.25 12.17
N ALA A 256 5.29 10.10 11.37
CA ALA A 256 6.36 9.13 11.63
C ALA A 256 7.58 9.80 12.27
N PHE A 257 8.17 10.77 11.60
CA PHE A 257 9.34 11.51 12.08
C PHE A 257 9.52 12.82 11.31
N LYS A 258 10.50 13.62 11.72
CA LYS A 258 10.96 14.77 10.95
C LYS A 258 12.48 14.76 10.82
N PHE A 259 12.98 15.31 9.75
CA PHE A 259 14.40 15.55 9.55
C PHE A 259 14.66 16.98 9.03
N GLY A 260 15.90 17.42 9.16
CA GLY A 260 16.26 18.80 8.86
C GLY A 260 16.08 19.75 10.05
N SER A 261 16.81 20.83 10.01
CA SER A 261 16.79 21.89 11.02
C SER A 261 17.39 23.17 10.43
N ARG A 262 17.17 24.29 11.11
CA ARG A 262 17.87 25.54 10.81
C ARG A 262 19.38 25.35 10.90
N GLY A 263 20.09 25.62 9.82
CA GLY A 263 21.52 25.34 9.66
C GLY A 263 21.82 24.13 8.77
N MET A 264 20.93 23.13 8.73
CA MET A 264 20.96 22.08 7.71
C MET A 264 20.32 22.58 6.41
N PHE A 265 19.19 23.26 6.51
CA PHE A 265 18.51 23.96 5.42
C PHE A 265 18.29 25.43 5.79
N ASP A 266 18.28 26.27 4.75
CA ASP A 266 17.90 27.67 4.89
C ASP A 266 16.79 27.99 3.89
N SER A 267 15.53 27.85 4.37
CA SER A 267 14.29 28.01 3.59
C SER A 267 14.13 26.96 2.48
N ILE A 268 13.54 25.82 2.81
CA ILE A 268 13.13 24.83 1.81
C ILE A 268 11.97 25.41 1.01
N ARG A 269 12.15 25.52 -0.32
CA ARG A 269 11.10 26.04 -1.22
C ARG A 269 10.25 24.93 -1.81
N ASP A 270 10.88 23.82 -2.17
CA ASP A 270 10.20 22.72 -2.82
C ASP A 270 10.83 21.39 -2.46
N ILE A 271 10.06 20.34 -2.63
CA ILE A 271 10.46 18.96 -2.41
C ILE A 271 9.86 18.05 -3.49
N ALA A 272 10.66 17.15 -4.03
CA ALA A 272 10.21 16.14 -4.97
C ALA A 272 10.75 14.77 -4.59
N VAL A 273 10.03 13.73 -4.98
CA VAL A 273 10.45 12.33 -4.79
C VAL A 273 10.48 11.67 -6.17
N SER A 274 11.57 10.94 -6.45
CA SER A 274 11.69 10.16 -7.67
C SER A 274 10.81 8.92 -7.63
N ASP A 275 9.92 8.75 -8.58
CA ASP A 275 9.05 7.56 -8.68
C ASP A 275 9.83 6.27 -8.91
N LYS A 276 11.01 6.37 -9.52
CA LYS A 276 11.83 5.21 -9.85
C LYS A 276 12.73 4.75 -8.71
N THR A 277 13.38 5.69 -8.03
CA THR A 277 14.42 5.38 -7.02
C THR A 277 14.00 5.71 -5.59
N GLY A 278 12.90 6.47 -5.43
CA GLY A 278 12.47 7.00 -4.14
C GLY A 278 13.38 8.12 -3.61
N THR A 279 14.38 8.57 -4.37
CA THR A 279 15.28 9.65 -3.98
C THR A 279 14.50 10.93 -3.74
N ILE A 280 14.75 11.58 -2.60
CA ILE A 280 14.12 12.84 -2.21
C ILE A 280 15.03 13.99 -2.57
N ALA A 281 14.57 14.93 -3.41
CA ALA A 281 15.26 16.18 -3.73
C ALA A 281 14.63 17.35 -2.97
N VAL A 282 15.47 18.20 -2.40
CA VAL A 282 15.08 19.35 -1.56
C VAL A 282 15.71 20.63 -2.12
N ALA A 283 14.90 21.59 -2.53
CA ALA A 283 15.35 22.92 -2.95
C ALA A 283 15.70 23.77 -1.71
N ASP A 284 16.98 23.84 -1.37
CA ASP A 284 17.52 24.58 -0.23
C ASP A 284 17.87 26.01 -0.69
N TYR A 285 16.84 26.86 -0.68
CA TYR A 285 16.75 28.11 -1.40
C TYR A 285 17.92 29.08 -1.11
N TRP A 286 18.07 29.56 0.13
CA TRP A 286 19.12 30.53 0.45
C TRP A 286 20.53 29.94 0.40
N ASN A 287 20.66 28.63 0.49
CA ASN A 287 21.93 27.95 0.35
C ASN A 287 22.34 27.67 -1.10
N GLN A 288 21.51 28.07 -2.08
CA GLN A 288 21.78 27.90 -3.53
C GLN A 288 22.18 26.47 -3.88
N ARG A 289 21.40 25.50 -3.41
CA ARG A 289 21.69 24.09 -3.64
C ARG A 289 20.45 23.22 -3.65
N ILE A 290 20.56 22.05 -4.27
CA ILE A 290 19.62 20.96 -4.08
C ILE A 290 20.31 19.90 -3.24
N GLN A 291 19.67 19.43 -2.20
CA GLN A 291 20.13 18.29 -1.42
C GLN A 291 19.29 17.06 -1.73
N MET A 292 19.94 15.91 -1.91
CA MET A 292 19.28 14.65 -2.22
C MET A 292 19.45 13.66 -1.07
N TYR A 293 18.36 12.97 -0.73
CA TYR A 293 18.27 12.05 0.39
C TYR A 293 17.76 10.68 -0.08
N SER A 294 18.05 9.65 0.71
CA SER A 294 17.47 8.32 0.51
C SER A 294 15.94 8.37 0.62
N SER A 295 15.27 7.36 0.10
CA SER A 295 13.81 7.19 0.16
C SER A 295 13.21 7.30 1.57
N GLU A 296 14.01 7.02 2.60
CA GLU A 296 13.63 7.17 4.00
C GLU A 296 13.94 8.56 4.59
N GLY A 297 14.55 9.47 3.83
CA GLY A 297 14.96 10.79 4.31
C GLY A 297 16.10 10.82 5.35
N LYS A 298 16.66 9.64 5.67
CA LYS A 298 17.64 9.51 6.77
C LYS A 298 19.08 9.75 6.34
N LEU A 299 19.41 9.43 5.11
CA LEU A 299 20.77 9.51 4.59
C LEU A 299 20.85 10.55 3.47
N LYS A 300 21.71 11.58 3.68
CA LYS A 300 22.07 12.50 2.60
C LYS A 300 22.91 11.76 1.57
N ILE A 301 22.40 11.62 0.36
CA ILE A 301 23.09 10.92 -0.74
C ILE A 301 24.01 11.89 -1.47
N ARG A 302 23.50 13.09 -1.80
CA ARG A 302 24.18 14.00 -2.70
C ARG A 302 23.80 15.47 -2.49
N GLN A 303 24.56 16.37 -3.11
CA GLN A 303 24.28 17.79 -3.16
C GLN A 303 24.69 18.35 -4.52
N VAL A 304 23.78 19.10 -5.15
CA VAL A 304 24.03 19.89 -6.35
C VAL A 304 24.16 21.34 -5.93
N LYS A 305 25.33 21.97 -6.13
CA LYS A 305 25.52 23.39 -5.94
C LYS A 305 25.03 24.14 -7.17
N LEU A 306 24.36 25.25 -6.95
CA LEU A 306 23.80 26.11 -7.99
C LEU A 306 24.42 27.50 -7.90
N ASP A 307 24.34 28.26 -8.97
CA ASP A 307 24.78 29.65 -9.07
C ASP A 307 23.65 30.65 -8.78
N ASP A 308 22.44 30.15 -8.49
CA ASP A 308 21.25 30.93 -8.20
C ASP A 308 20.29 30.15 -7.27
N LEU A 309 19.19 30.79 -6.90
CA LEU A 309 18.21 30.34 -5.90
C LEU A 309 17.21 29.33 -6.50
N PRO A 310 17.20 28.04 -6.10
CA PRO A 310 16.22 27.06 -6.60
C PRO A 310 14.85 27.29 -5.96
N VAL A 311 13.82 27.46 -6.78
CA VAL A 311 12.43 27.62 -6.30
C VAL A 311 11.59 26.36 -6.47
N ALA A 312 11.92 25.52 -7.46
CA ALA A 312 11.19 24.30 -7.74
C ALA A 312 12.14 23.17 -8.15
N VAL A 313 11.76 21.95 -7.80
CA VAL A 313 12.44 20.71 -8.18
C VAL A 313 11.41 19.66 -8.60
N SER A 314 11.75 18.86 -9.61
CA SER A 314 10.95 17.72 -10.01
C SER A 314 11.83 16.64 -10.63
N PHE A 315 11.42 15.39 -10.61
CA PHE A 315 12.10 14.31 -11.29
C PHE A 315 11.40 13.94 -12.58
N THR A 316 12.18 13.66 -13.63
CA THR A 316 11.67 13.06 -14.86
C THR A 316 11.47 11.55 -14.67
N ASP A 317 10.79 10.91 -15.61
CA ASP A 317 10.62 9.43 -15.63
C ASP A 317 11.96 8.66 -15.65
N CYS A 318 13.04 9.31 -16.09
CA CYS A 318 14.39 8.75 -16.06
C CYS A 318 15.12 8.98 -14.73
N SER A 319 14.47 9.61 -13.75
CA SER A 319 15.05 10.08 -12.48
C SER A 319 16.04 11.24 -12.63
N ASP A 320 16.11 11.89 -13.78
CA ASP A 320 16.86 13.13 -13.92
C ASP A 320 16.14 14.25 -13.17
N LEU A 321 16.94 15.14 -12.58
CA LEU A 321 16.45 16.22 -11.74
C LEU A 321 16.28 17.50 -12.55
N LEU A 322 15.07 18.00 -12.60
CA LEU A 322 14.72 19.28 -13.20
C LEU A 322 14.56 20.34 -12.11
N THR A 323 15.15 21.51 -12.30
CA THR A 323 15.07 22.62 -11.33
C THR A 323 14.86 23.98 -11.99
N PHE A 324 14.15 24.83 -11.27
CA PHE A 324 13.91 26.22 -11.63
C PHE A 324 14.78 27.18 -10.86
N LEU A 325 15.41 28.14 -11.59
CA LEU A 325 16.26 29.22 -11.08
C LEU A 325 15.75 30.59 -11.62
N PRO A 326 14.71 31.17 -11.02
CA PRO A 326 13.95 32.26 -11.61
C PRO A 326 14.72 33.58 -11.76
N PHE A 327 15.79 33.78 -11.01
CA PHE A 327 16.60 35.02 -11.05
C PHE A 327 17.79 34.90 -12.01
N SER A 328 18.03 33.72 -12.56
CA SER A 328 19.03 33.55 -13.61
C SER A 328 18.67 34.37 -14.84
N LYS A 329 19.61 35.12 -15.36
CA LYS A 329 19.38 36.00 -16.55
C LYS A 329 19.00 35.19 -17.78
N ASN A 330 19.62 34.04 -17.93
CA ASN A 330 19.38 33.08 -19.00
C ASN A 330 19.35 31.70 -18.41
N ASN A 331 18.60 30.76 -19.05
CA ASN A 331 18.61 29.35 -18.68
C ASN A 331 18.03 29.08 -17.27
N LYS A 332 16.81 29.57 -17.06
CA LYS A 332 16.11 29.40 -15.79
C LYS A 332 15.77 27.96 -15.46
N LEU A 333 15.58 27.11 -16.47
CA LEU A 333 15.25 25.70 -16.30
C LEU A 333 16.44 24.82 -16.64
N ARG A 334 16.90 24.00 -15.70
CA ARG A 334 18.10 23.15 -15.81
C ARG A 334 17.81 21.72 -15.49
N LEU A 335 18.39 20.83 -16.30
CA LEU A 335 18.32 19.39 -16.13
C LEU A 335 19.67 18.87 -15.62
N PHE A 336 19.62 18.06 -14.58
CA PHE A 336 20.75 17.32 -14.01
C PHE A 336 20.45 15.83 -14.02
N SER A 337 21.48 15.00 -14.18
CA SER A 337 21.31 13.56 -14.00
C SER A 337 20.99 13.23 -12.54
N GLU A 338 20.50 12.03 -12.29
CA GLU A 338 20.32 11.50 -10.93
C GLU A 338 21.60 11.61 -10.08
N ASP A 339 22.74 11.56 -10.75
CA ASP A 339 24.05 11.78 -10.14
C ASP A 339 24.40 13.24 -9.87
N GLY A 340 23.50 14.17 -10.14
CA GLY A 340 23.71 15.60 -9.94
C GLY A 340 24.67 16.25 -10.91
N GLN A 341 24.98 15.60 -12.04
CA GLN A 341 25.79 16.18 -13.10
C GLN A 341 24.88 17.02 -14.01
N PHE A 342 25.33 18.21 -14.36
CA PHE A 342 24.61 19.06 -15.30
C PHE A 342 24.52 18.38 -16.68
N ILE A 343 23.27 18.27 -17.22
CA ILE A 343 23.01 17.70 -18.55
C ILE A 343 22.82 18.83 -19.57
N LYS A 344 21.81 19.66 -19.38
CA LYS A 344 21.46 20.72 -20.32
C LYS A 344 20.62 21.82 -19.70
N HIS A 345 20.56 22.95 -20.41
CA HIS A 345 19.51 23.95 -20.22
C HIS A 345 18.28 23.56 -21.05
N ILE A 346 17.10 23.84 -20.50
CA ILE A 346 15.83 23.71 -21.22
C ILE A 346 15.38 25.11 -21.63
N ASN A 347 14.79 25.23 -22.82
CA ASN A 347 14.30 26.48 -23.34
C ASN A 347 13.27 27.12 -22.39
N ASP A 348 13.48 28.38 -22.02
CA ASP A 348 12.65 29.14 -21.10
C ASP A 348 12.04 30.42 -21.71
N GLU A 349 12.08 30.55 -23.05
CA GLU A 349 11.56 31.74 -23.77
C GLU A 349 10.11 32.06 -23.45
N HIS A 350 9.33 31.04 -23.12
CA HIS A 350 7.91 31.16 -22.78
C HIS A 350 7.66 31.55 -21.32
N LEU A 351 8.70 31.69 -20.49
CA LEU A 351 8.59 31.81 -19.03
C LEU A 351 9.06 33.18 -18.54
N ASN A 352 8.26 33.84 -17.70
CA ASN A 352 8.62 35.13 -17.13
C ASN A 352 9.06 35.04 -15.68
N LYS A 353 8.16 34.67 -14.75
CA LYS A 353 8.48 34.42 -13.33
C LYS A 353 7.88 33.09 -12.86
N PRO A 354 8.45 32.00 -13.33
CA PRO A 354 7.97 30.69 -12.92
C PRO A 354 8.13 30.50 -11.41
N GLN A 355 7.12 29.92 -10.77
CA GLN A 355 7.09 29.70 -9.34
C GLN A 355 7.22 28.23 -8.99
N GLN A 356 6.57 27.36 -9.74
CA GLN A 356 6.55 25.94 -9.48
C GLN A 356 6.56 25.14 -10.78
N LEU A 357 7.06 23.93 -10.68
CA LEU A 357 7.19 22.96 -11.75
C LEU A 357 6.65 21.62 -11.27
N SER A 358 5.80 21.00 -12.06
CA SER A 358 5.43 19.60 -11.92
C SER A 358 5.51 18.88 -13.26
N ILE A 359 5.62 17.57 -13.24
CA ILE A 359 5.72 16.74 -14.43
C ILE A 359 4.53 15.76 -14.44
N THR A 360 3.88 15.64 -15.59
CA THR A 360 2.80 14.68 -15.79
C THR A 360 3.37 13.28 -16.04
N SER A 361 2.54 12.25 -15.90
CA SER A 361 2.93 10.86 -16.18
C SER A 361 3.35 10.59 -17.64
N ASP A 362 3.02 11.48 -18.57
CA ASP A 362 3.45 11.45 -19.97
C ASP A 362 4.63 12.41 -20.23
N GLY A 363 5.30 12.89 -19.17
CA GLY A 363 6.53 13.67 -19.22
C GLY A 363 6.35 15.18 -19.51
N ARG A 364 5.13 15.67 -19.74
CA ARG A 364 4.90 17.12 -20.00
C ARG A 364 5.21 17.94 -18.75
N LEU A 365 5.76 19.13 -18.96
CA LEU A 365 6.10 20.05 -17.89
C LEU A 365 4.93 21.02 -17.65
N ILE A 366 4.43 21.07 -16.41
CA ILE A 366 3.42 22.06 -16.00
C ILE A 366 4.12 23.11 -15.16
N ILE A 367 3.96 24.36 -15.56
CA ILE A 367 4.64 25.49 -14.94
C ILE A 367 3.63 26.58 -14.59
N THR A 368 3.67 27.05 -13.34
CA THR A 368 2.94 28.23 -12.92
C THR A 368 3.79 29.46 -13.15
N ASP A 369 3.34 30.38 -14.02
CA ASP A 369 4.02 31.64 -14.34
C ASP A 369 3.31 32.82 -13.66
N ALA A 370 3.77 33.11 -12.44
CA ALA A 370 3.09 34.11 -11.58
C ALA A 370 3.07 35.54 -12.14
N ALA A 371 4.06 35.93 -12.93
CA ALA A 371 4.07 37.29 -13.51
C ALA A 371 3.00 37.49 -14.58
N ASN A 372 2.61 36.40 -15.24
CA ASN A 372 1.60 36.43 -16.30
C ASN A 372 0.24 35.91 -15.82
N ASN A 373 0.11 35.48 -14.57
CA ASN A 373 -1.06 34.78 -14.02
C ASN A 373 -1.46 33.53 -14.81
N GLU A 374 -0.50 32.88 -15.47
CA GLU A 374 -0.72 31.78 -16.39
C GLU A 374 -0.25 30.45 -15.82
N VAL A 375 -0.88 29.37 -16.28
CA VAL A 375 -0.36 28.01 -16.21
C VAL A 375 0.03 27.61 -17.63
N LYS A 376 1.26 27.12 -17.77
CA LYS A 376 1.83 26.69 -19.04
C LYS A 376 2.15 25.22 -19.01
N VAL A 377 1.89 24.54 -20.10
CA VAL A 377 2.25 23.14 -20.31
C VAL A 377 3.19 23.06 -21.49
N LEU A 378 4.40 22.60 -21.23
CA LEU A 378 5.43 22.41 -22.26
C LEU A 378 5.57 20.93 -22.63
N SER A 379 6.14 20.68 -23.80
CA SER A 379 6.58 19.35 -24.21
C SER A 379 7.59 18.75 -23.22
N PRO A 380 7.79 17.42 -23.20
CA PRO A 380 8.74 16.76 -22.27
C PRO A 380 10.17 17.25 -22.38
N ASP A 381 10.58 17.70 -23.56
CA ASP A 381 11.90 18.32 -23.78
C ASP A 381 11.96 19.80 -23.46
N GLY A 382 10.78 20.42 -23.18
CA GLY A 382 10.60 21.82 -22.81
C GLY A 382 10.64 22.81 -23.98
N ASN A 383 10.71 22.33 -25.23
CA ASN A 383 10.89 23.20 -26.41
C ASN A 383 9.58 23.83 -26.91
N ASP A 384 8.47 23.10 -26.81
CA ASP A 384 7.19 23.50 -27.35
C ASP A 384 6.18 23.89 -26.26
N LEU A 385 5.52 25.03 -26.42
CA LEU A 385 4.36 25.40 -25.60
C LEU A 385 3.12 24.66 -26.13
N LEU A 386 2.66 23.67 -25.40
CA LEU A 386 1.50 22.84 -25.78
C LEU A 386 0.18 23.45 -25.38
N LEU A 387 0.15 24.16 -24.24
CA LEU A 387 -1.05 24.77 -23.69
C LEU A 387 -0.69 25.92 -22.76
N SER A 388 -1.48 27.02 -22.83
CA SER A 388 -1.45 28.10 -21.85
C SER A 388 -2.86 28.50 -21.50
N PHE A 389 -3.13 28.75 -20.22
CA PHE A 389 -4.45 29.18 -19.75
C PHE A 389 -4.37 30.00 -18.47
N ILE A 390 -5.40 30.81 -18.25
CA ILE A 390 -5.55 31.73 -17.14
C ILE A 390 -6.88 31.44 -16.44
N ALA A 391 -6.91 31.61 -15.11
CA ALA A 391 -8.16 31.49 -14.37
C ALA A 391 -9.11 32.66 -14.71
N PRO A 392 -10.39 32.40 -14.99
CA PRO A 392 -11.37 33.43 -15.17
C PRO A 392 -11.55 34.22 -13.86
N ASP A 393 -11.82 35.52 -13.99
CA ASP A 393 -12.14 36.44 -12.89
C ASP A 393 -11.14 36.39 -11.70
N CYS A 394 -9.87 36.11 -12.00
CA CYS A 394 -8.83 36.02 -10.99
C CYS A 394 -7.55 36.72 -11.47
N ASP A 395 -7.26 37.86 -10.85
CA ASP A 395 -6.02 38.64 -11.01
C ASP A 395 -4.88 38.13 -10.08
N LYS A 396 -5.13 37.03 -9.38
CA LYS A 396 -4.23 36.45 -8.36
C LYS A 396 -3.43 35.29 -8.94
N CYS A 397 -2.14 35.25 -8.59
CA CYS A 397 -1.17 34.32 -9.18
C CYS A 397 -1.44 32.85 -8.82
N PRO A 398 -1.37 31.95 -9.80
CA PRO A 398 -1.25 30.50 -9.52
C PRO A 398 0.09 30.23 -8.84
N GLN A 399 0.12 29.28 -7.89
CA GLN A 399 1.35 28.90 -7.20
C GLN A 399 1.76 27.46 -7.48
N TYR A 400 0.94 26.47 -7.15
CA TYR A 400 1.20 25.07 -7.41
C TYR A 400 0.15 24.48 -8.35
N ALA A 401 0.58 23.58 -9.21
CA ALA A 401 -0.29 22.90 -10.16
C ALA A 401 0.03 21.41 -10.22
N VAL A 402 -1.00 20.58 -10.19
CA VAL A 402 -0.89 19.14 -10.44
C VAL A 402 -1.90 18.71 -11.49
N TYR A 403 -1.54 17.71 -12.31
CA TYR A 403 -2.40 17.15 -13.33
C TYR A 403 -2.74 15.72 -12.99
N HIS A 404 -4.02 15.42 -12.89
CA HIS A 404 -4.47 14.07 -12.58
C HIS A 404 -5.84 13.82 -13.23
N GLN A 405 -6.05 12.61 -13.76
CA GLN A 405 -7.32 12.20 -14.41
C GLN A 405 -7.89 13.23 -15.38
N LYS A 406 -7.03 13.76 -16.25
CA LYS A 406 -7.39 14.76 -17.30
C LYS A 406 -7.89 16.09 -16.75
N LYS A 407 -7.54 16.44 -15.51
CA LYS A 407 -7.83 17.73 -14.88
C LYS A 407 -6.57 18.33 -14.29
N PHE A 408 -6.52 19.66 -14.28
CA PHE A 408 -5.52 20.42 -13.55
C PHE A 408 -6.13 20.92 -12.24
N TYR A 409 -5.41 20.79 -11.15
CA TYR A 409 -5.73 21.32 -9.83
C TYR A 409 -4.65 22.36 -9.51
N ILE A 410 -5.05 23.60 -9.27
CA ILE A 410 -4.11 24.72 -9.17
C ILE A 410 -4.44 25.53 -7.93
N SER A 411 -3.46 25.73 -7.06
CA SER A 411 -3.63 26.57 -5.87
C SER A 411 -3.52 28.06 -6.23
N TYR A 412 -4.46 28.82 -5.69
CA TYR A 412 -4.49 30.27 -5.74
C TYR A 412 -4.48 30.83 -4.30
N PRO A 413 -3.30 31.00 -3.67
CA PRO A 413 -3.19 31.34 -2.25
C PRO A 413 -3.92 32.62 -1.85
N PHE A 414 -3.87 33.63 -2.72
CA PHE A 414 -4.53 34.92 -2.47
C PHE A 414 -6.01 34.93 -2.81
N ALA A 415 -6.51 33.90 -3.49
CA ALA A 415 -7.93 33.63 -3.67
C ALA A 415 -8.48 32.63 -2.65
N HIS A 416 -7.59 32.07 -1.82
CA HIS A 416 -7.94 31.10 -0.78
C HIS A 416 -8.70 29.87 -1.30
N CYS A 417 -8.39 29.41 -2.51
CA CYS A 417 -9.05 28.27 -3.14
C CYS A 417 -8.09 27.47 -4.04
N ILE A 418 -8.57 26.30 -4.44
CA ILE A 418 -7.96 25.50 -5.50
C ILE A 418 -8.89 25.58 -6.71
N LYS A 419 -8.38 26.02 -7.86
CA LYS A 419 -9.15 26.07 -9.11
C LYS A 419 -8.91 24.83 -9.94
N VAL A 420 -9.99 24.24 -10.45
CA VAL A 420 -9.98 23.02 -11.25
C VAL A 420 -10.26 23.34 -12.70
N PHE A 421 -9.43 22.78 -13.61
CA PHE A 421 -9.57 22.97 -15.05
C PHE A 421 -9.59 21.59 -15.73
N ASN A 422 -10.20 21.52 -16.90
CA ASN A 422 -10.13 20.32 -17.71
C ASN A 422 -8.77 20.21 -18.45
N LYS A 423 -8.57 19.12 -19.18
CA LYS A 423 -7.34 18.87 -19.97
C LYS A 423 -6.99 19.92 -21.03
N THR A 424 -7.95 20.76 -21.42
CA THR A 424 -7.77 21.82 -22.41
C THR A 424 -7.65 23.21 -21.76
N GLY A 425 -7.50 23.28 -20.42
CA GLY A 425 -7.34 24.54 -19.69
C GLY A 425 -8.65 25.33 -19.48
N VAL A 426 -9.82 24.71 -19.72
CA VAL A 426 -11.10 25.35 -19.44
C VAL A 426 -11.44 25.18 -17.96
N TYR A 427 -11.75 26.29 -17.31
CA TYR A 427 -12.16 26.31 -15.90
C TYR A 427 -13.44 25.48 -15.66
N LEU A 428 -13.48 24.74 -14.56
CA LEU A 428 -14.60 23.90 -14.16
C LEU A 428 -15.26 24.42 -12.88
N HIS A 429 -14.52 24.49 -11.78
CA HIS A 429 -15.02 24.93 -10.47
C HIS A 429 -13.87 25.22 -9.50
N ASP A 430 -14.21 25.81 -8.35
CA ASP A 430 -13.31 25.98 -7.22
C ASP A 430 -13.52 24.87 -6.18
N ILE A 431 -12.44 24.51 -5.47
CA ILE A 431 -12.45 23.71 -4.25
C ILE A 431 -12.07 24.63 -3.09
N GLY A 432 -12.94 24.70 -2.07
CA GLY A 432 -12.76 25.52 -0.88
C GLY A 432 -12.98 27.01 -1.10
N CYS A 433 -12.87 27.76 -0.02
CA CYS A 433 -12.98 29.22 0.04
C CYS A 433 -12.20 29.73 1.26
N GLU A 434 -12.12 31.06 1.42
CA GLU A 434 -11.43 31.67 2.56
C GLU A 434 -12.05 31.26 3.91
N GLY A 435 -11.20 30.87 4.85
CA GLY A 435 -11.57 30.57 6.24
C GLY A 435 -10.68 29.56 6.93
N SER A 436 -11.10 29.15 8.14
CA SER A 436 -10.38 28.21 9.00
C SER A 436 -11.18 26.92 9.31
N ASN A 437 -12.42 26.85 8.89
CA ASN A 437 -13.24 25.64 9.07
C ASN A 437 -12.78 24.52 8.14
N ASP A 438 -13.27 23.32 8.35
CA ASP A 438 -13.01 22.19 7.47
C ASP A 438 -13.57 22.48 6.06
N GLY A 439 -12.74 22.19 5.03
CA GLY A 439 -13.04 22.55 3.66
C GLY A 439 -12.73 23.99 3.26
N GLN A 440 -12.36 24.87 4.20
CA GLN A 440 -11.92 26.25 3.93
C GLN A 440 -10.40 26.37 3.99
N PHE A 441 -9.83 27.39 3.34
CA PHE A 441 -8.40 27.60 3.26
C PHE A 441 -7.98 29.00 3.70
N ASN A 442 -6.76 29.08 4.21
CA ASN A 442 -6.05 30.34 4.38
C ASN A 442 -4.67 30.26 3.74
N CYS A 443 -4.54 30.80 2.54
CA CYS A 443 -3.31 30.73 1.75
C CYS A 443 -2.89 29.28 1.41
N PRO A 444 -3.70 28.48 0.68
CA PRO A 444 -3.32 27.14 0.25
C PRO A 444 -2.13 27.21 -0.72
N LEU A 445 -1.11 26.39 -0.51
CA LEU A 445 0.09 26.37 -1.35
C LEU A 445 0.24 25.02 -2.06
N GLY A 446 1.08 24.15 -1.55
CA GLY A 446 1.43 22.89 -2.16
C GLY A 446 0.26 21.93 -2.31
N LEU A 447 0.27 21.21 -3.41
CA LEU A 447 -0.73 20.22 -3.79
C LEU A 447 -0.05 18.92 -4.15
N VAL A 448 -0.65 17.81 -3.77
CA VAL A 448 -0.28 16.50 -4.29
C VAL A 448 -1.52 15.61 -4.37
N VAL A 449 -1.56 14.69 -5.32
CA VAL A 449 -2.60 13.66 -5.41
C VAL A 449 -1.99 12.34 -4.99
N ASP A 450 -2.63 11.68 -4.02
CA ASP A 450 -2.15 10.40 -3.52
C ASP A 450 -2.62 9.20 -4.38
N LYS A 451 -2.13 8.01 -4.05
CA LYS A 451 -2.51 6.77 -4.74
C LYS A 451 -3.99 6.41 -4.59
N TYR A 452 -4.67 7.00 -3.65
CA TYR A 452 -6.11 6.85 -3.41
C TYR A 452 -6.95 7.87 -4.18
N HIS A 453 -6.33 8.59 -5.12
CA HIS A 453 -6.96 9.67 -5.89
C HIS A 453 -7.56 10.78 -5.02
N ARG A 454 -6.92 11.09 -3.89
CA ARG A 454 -7.30 12.21 -3.04
C ARG A 454 -6.35 13.37 -3.24
N LEU A 455 -6.90 14.58 -3.26
CA LEU A 455 -6.12 15.81 -3.31
C LEU A 455 -5.72 16.21 -1.89
N ILE A 456 -4.42 16.25 -1.62
CA ILE A 456 -3.85 16.75 -0.37
C ILE A 456 -3.39 18.18 -0.59
N VAL A 457 -3.83 19.07 0.29
CA VAL A 457 -3.58 20.52 0.18
C VAL A 457 -2.85 21.02 1.42
N CYS A 458 -1.71 21.70 1.22
CA CYS A 458 -1.02 22.44 2.27
C CYS A 458 -1.76 23.75 2.57
N ASP A 459 -2.58 23.78 3.60
CA ASP A 459 -3.33 24.94 4.07
C ASP A 459 -2.44 25.77 5.03
N ARG A 460 -1.54 26.54 4.41
CA ARG A 460 -0.35 27.13 5.02
C ARG A 460 -0.63 27.91 6.29
N ASN A 461 -1.49 28.94 6.22
CA ASN A 461 -1.72 29.84 7.35
C ASN A 461 -2.62 29.20 8.42
N ASN A 462 -3.38 28.16 8.08
CA ASN A 462 -4.13 27.37 9.04
C ASN A 462 -3.29 26.23 9.66
N ARG A 463 -2.02 26.06 9.23
CA ARG A 463 -1.06 25.08 9.76
C ARG A 463 -1.58 23.65 9.77
N ARG A 464 -2.13 23.23 8.63
CA ARG A 464 -2.70 21.89 8.47
C ARG A 464 -2.57 21.41 7.03
N LEU A 465 -2.71 20.12 6.84
CA LEU A 465 -3.02 19.54 5.53
C LEU A 465 -4.50 19.17 5.52
N GLN A 466 -5.15 19.37 4.40
CA GLN A 466 -6.53 18.92 4.20
C GLN A 466 -6.61 17.95 3.02
N LEU A 467 -7.46 16.95 3.15
CA LEU A 467 -7.70 15.91 2.16
C LEU A 467 -9.08 16.12 1.53
N PHE A 468 -9.13 16.01 0.22
CA PHE A 468 -10.36 16.15 -0.56
C PHE A 468 -10.49 15.04 -1.60
N THR A 469 -11.71 14.71 -1.98
CA THR A 469 -11.93 14.01 -3.23
C THR A 469 -11.53 14.91 -4.41
N LEU A 470 -11.29 14.32 -5.57
CA LEU A 470 -11.00 15.08 -6.80
C LEU A 470 -12.17 15.96 -7.28
N ASN A 471 -13.37 15.78 -6.73
CA ASN A 471 -14.54 16.62 -6.97
C ASN A 471 -14.73 17.73 -5.91
N GLY A 472 -13.82 17.80 -4.92
CA GLY A 472 -13.79 18.87 -3.93
C GLY A 472 -14.52 18.59 -2.62
N ASN A 473 -15.01 17.36 -2.38
CA ASN A 473 -15.59 17.01 -1.09
C ASN A 473 -14.48 16.83 -0.04
N TYR A 474 -14.62 17.48 1.10
CA TYR A 474 -13.71 17.34 2.21
C TYR A 474 -13.77 15.93 2.79
N LEU A 475 -12.60 15.32 3.03
CA LEU A 475 -12.46 13.96 3.58
C LEU A 475 -11.89 13.96 4.99
N GLY A 476 -10.94 14.84 5.26
CA GLY A 476 -10.24 14.86 6.53
C GLY A 476 -9.10 15.85 6.58
N LYS A 477 -8.39 15.88 7.69
CA LYS A 477 -7.22 16.75 7.88
C LYS A 477 -6.14 16.09 8.71
N LEU A 478 -4.90 16.42 8.41
CA LEU A 478 -3.74 16.18 9.26
C LEU A 478 -3.44 17.48 10.00
N GLN A 479 -3.78 17.50 11.27
CA GLN A 479 -3.60 18.64 12.16
C GLN A 479 -3.12 18.13 13.53
N GLY A 480 -2.19 18.81 14.14
CA GLY A 480 -1.70 18.40 15.46
C GLY A 480 -0.46 19.16 15.86
N GLY A 481 0.12 18.76 16.98
CA GLY A 481 1.31 19.38 17.56
C GLY A 481 2.53 19.42 16.63
N TYR A 482 2.54 18.65 15.54
CA TYR A 482 3.65 18.66 14.56
C TYR A 482 3.78 19.99 13.85
N PHE A 483 2.65 20.64 13.48
CA PHE A 483 2.64 21.93 12.80
C PHE A 483 2.54 23.15 13.73
N ASN A 484 2.71 22.94 15.04
CA ASN A 484 2.76 24.05 15.99
C ASN A 484 3.93 24.99 15.63
N ASN A 485 3.61 26.22 15.29
CA ASN A 485 4.57 27.28 14.88
C ASN A 485 5.33 27.04 13.57
N VAL A 486 4.90 26.12 12.70
CA VAL A 486 5.45 25.91 11.37
C VAL A 486 4.33 25.85 10.35
N ASN A 487 4.61 26.30 9.12
CA ASN A 487 3.65 26.34 8.04
C ASN A 487 4.00 25.27 6.99
N PRO A 488 3.08 24.37 6.63
CA PRO A 488 3.30 23.45 5.54
C PRO A 488 3.32 24.23 4.21
N LEU A 489 4.36 24.03 3.41
CA LEU A 489 4.56 24.76 2.14
C LEU A 489 4.25 23.88 0.94
N GLN A 490 4.87 22.70 0.87
CA GLN A 490 4.68 21.75 -0.21
C GLN A 490 4.66 20.33 0.34
N ALA A 491 4.03 19.43 -0.38
CA ALA A 491 3.98 18.02 -0.10
C ALA A 491 4.41 17.19 -1.31
N ALA A 492 5.09 16.08 -1.06
CA ALA A 492 5.43 15.08 -2.06
C ALA A 492 5.16 13.68 -1.52
N ILE A 493 4.85 12.76 -2.39
CA ILE A 493 4.53 11.36 -2.03
C ILE A 493 5.54 10.45 -2.74
N ASN A 494 5.97 9.38 -2.08
CA ASN A 494 6.80 8.37 -2.72
C ASN A 494 5.99 7.51 -3.71
N ASN A 495 6.69 6.78 -4.57
CA ASN A 495 6.09 5.95 -5.61
C ASN A 495 5.15 4.85 -5.09
N THR A 496 5.36 4.34 -3.86
CA THR A 496 4.44 3.37 -3.24
C THR A 496 3.18 4.04 -2.70
N GLY A 497 3.17 5.37 -2.56
CA GLY A 497 2.09 6.14 -1.93
C GLY A 497 1.96 5.93 -0.43
N GLU A 498 2.97 5.34 0.21
CA GLU A 498 2.96 5.03 1.65
C GLU A 498 3.56 6.15 2.49
N SER A 499 4.37 7.00 1.89
CA SER A 499 5.06 8.08 2.62
C SER A 499 4.76 9.43 2.00
N LEU A 500 4.22 10.31 2.83
CA LEU A 500 3.97 11.71 2.53
C LEU A 500 5.06 12.57 3.19
N PHE A 501 5.77 13.35 2.39
CA PHE A 501 6.81 14.28 2.82
C PHE A 501 6.26 15.70 2.74
N VAL A 502 6.36 16.46 3.82
CA VAL A 502 5.85 17.83 3.90
C VAL A 502 6.97 18.76 4.33
N ASN A 503 7.35 19.70 3.48
CA ASN A 503 8.32 20.70 3.87
C ASN A 503 7.68 21.85 4.67
N CYS A 504 8.33 22.22 5.75
CA CYS A 504 7.95 23.32 6.61
C CYS A 504 9.20 24.13 6.95
N ASP A 505 9.33 25.32 6.39
CA ASP A 505 10.49 26.22 6.60
C ASP A 505 11.85 25.53 6.38
N SER A 506 12.47 24.99 7.43
CA SER A 506 13.80 24.34 7.41
C SER A 506 13.75 22.86 7.80
N SER A 507 12.60 22.24 7.83
CA SER A 507 12.42 20.84 8.21
C SER A 507 11.44 20.13 7.27
N ILE A 508 11.59 18.83 7.16
CA ILE A 508 10.70 17.95 6.40
C ILE A 508 10.03 16.99 7.38
N TYR A 509 8.72 16.97 7.35
CA TYR A 509 7.87 16.11 8.15
C TYR A 509 7.45 14.91 7.32
N VAL A 510 7.57 13.70 7.88
CA VAL A 510 7.26 12.45 7.20
C VAL A 510 6.08 11.79 7.88
N PHE A 511 5.13 11.36 7.08
CA PHE A 511 3.91 10.67 7.51
C PHE A 511 3.78 9.37 6.72
N HIS A 512 3.31 8.32 7.40
CA HIS A 512 3.00 7.01 6.82
C HIS A 512 1.55 6.63 7.01
#